data_6a566d3d32dd396ea527382eab795b27
#
_entry.id   6a566d3d32dd396ea527382eab795b27
#
_cell.length_a   1.000
_cell.length_b   1.000
_cell.length_c   1.000
_cell.angle_alpha   90.00
_cell.angle_beta   90.00
_cell.angle_gamma   90.00
#
_symmetry.space_group_name_H-M   'P 1'
#
loop_
_entity.id
_entity.type
_entity.pdbx_description
1 polymer ?
#
loop_
_entity_poly.entity_id
_entity_poly.type
_entity_poly.pdbx_seq_one_letter_code
_entity_poly.pdbx_strand_id
1 'polypeptide(L)'
;ESPVSIERVSAANIRNSPVASYYDVVTSLKGVDVTTSSLTFKTPTTRGFNGSGNTRFNQLVDGMDNQAPGLSFSVASIIGLSELDVDNMELLSGASSALYGAGGMNGTLLINSKNPFKYQGLSVLVKEGLMHVGSNSQRAASPYHNWTMRWAKKVSNKFAFKINAELLQAKDWQGRDYRNYARAATGGNVKAGTRSSDPNFDGINVYGDETTAEIRSAVLNAIGSTAAPFLKNFIDTLNGGAAINVSRTGYTEKEVTNPNTVNFK
;
A
#
# COMPACT_ATOMS: atom_id res chain seq x y z
N GLU A 1 26.43 20.66 14.47
CA GLU A 1 25.47 20.60 13.35
C GLU A 1 25.44 19.20 12.80
N SER A 2 24.25 18.64 12.63
CA SER A 2 24.10 17.32 11.99
C SER A 2 24.35 17.46 10.49
N PRO A 3 25.16 16.59 9.88
CA PRO A 3 25.39 16.61 8.43
C PRO A 3 24.16 16.13 7.65
N VAL A 4 23.11 15.65 8.33
CA VAL A 4 21.86 15.15 7.76
C VAL A 4 20.73 16.11 8.10
N SER A 5 19.90 16.43 7.10
CA SER A 5 18.67 17.20 7.33
C SER A 5 17.68 16.35 8.10
N ILE A 6 17.27 16.82 9.27
CA ILE A 6 16.27 16.15 10.12
C ILE A 6 15.05 17.05 10.20
N GLU A 7 13.91 16.53 9.82
CA GLU A 7 12.62 17.18 10.03
C GLU A 7 11.87 16.49 11.17
N ARG A 8 11.28 17.30 12.05
CA ARG A 8 10.60 16.79 13.24
C ARG A 8 9.15 17.22 13.30
N VAL A 9 8.29 16.27 13.58
CA VAL A 9 6.86 16.47 13.84
C VAL A 9 6.56 16.11 15.29
N SER A 10 6.04 17.05 16.05
CA SER A 10 5.66 16.86 17.45
C SER A 10 4.25 16.27 17.57
N ALA A 11 3.93 15.69 18.74
CA ALA A 11 2.57 15.24 19.05
C ALA A 11 1.53 16.37 18.94
N ALA A 12 1.93 17.63 19.22
CA ALA A 12 1.05 18.79 19.05
C ALA A 12 0.75 19.06 17.57
N ASN A 13 1.75 18.95 16.70
CA ASN A 13 1.57 19.11 15.25
C ASN A 13 0.66 18.00 14.69
N ILE A 14 0.84 16.76 15.12
CA ILE A 14 0.00 15.63 14.72
C ILE A 14 -1.46 15.90 15.09
N ARG A 15 -1.71 16.26 16.35
CA ARG A 15 -3.06 16.51 16.86
C ARG A 15 -3.77 17.69 16.18
N ASN A 16 -3.02 18.71 15.78
CA ASN A 16 -3.57 19.91 15.14
C ASN A 16 -3.67 19.79 13.61
N SER A 17 -3.16 18.71 13.03
CA SER A 17 -3.23 18.49 11.59
C SER A 17 -4.62 17.95 11.19
N PRO A 18 -5.23 18.49 10.13
CA PRO A 18 -6.56 18.07 9.65
C PRO A 18 -6.45 16.81 8.78
N VAL A 19 -5.81 15.76 9.29
CA VAL A 19 -5.57 14.50 8.57
C VAL A 19 -6.32 13.34 9.20
N ALA A 20 -6.71 12.36 8.38
CA ALA A 20 -7.41 11.17 8.86
C ALA A 20 -6.49 10.29 9.72
N SER A 21 -5.25 10.09 9.30
CA SER A 21 -4.24 9.33 10.03
C SER A 21 -3.04 10.20 10.40
N TYR A 22 -2.48 10.00 11.58
CA TYR A 22 -1.26 10.69 12.01
C TYR A 22 -0.10 10.49 11.02
N TYR A 23 -0.10 9.36 10.32
CA TYR A 23 0.92 9.05 9.35
C TYR A 23 0.86 9.96 8.11
N ASP A 24 -0.31 10.53 7.81
CA ASP A 24 -0.48 11.44 6.67
C ASP A 24 0.26 12.77 6.88
N VAL A 25 0.62 13.10 8.12
CA VAL A 25 1.45 14.29 8.40
C VAL A 25 2.82 14.16 7.74
N VAL A 26 3.33 12.95 7.53
CA VAL A 26 4.61 12.71 6.85
C VAL A 26 4.60 13.27 5.42
N THR A 27 3.43 13.31 4.77
CA THR A 27 3.28 13.86 3.41
C THR A 27 3.53 15.36 3.33
N SER A 28 3.43 16.07 4.45
CA SER A 28 3.67 17.52 4.53
C SER A 28 5.13 17.88 4.72
N LEU A 29 6.00 16.89 4.95
CA LEU A 29 7.43 17.10 5.14
C LEU A 29 8.12 17.36 3.80
N LYS A 30 9.19 18.15 3.83
CA LYS A 30 9.89 18.56 2.61
C LYS A 30 10.56 17.38 1.90
N GLY A 31 10.34 17.29 0.60
CA GLY A 31 10.95 16.26 -0.26
C GLY A 31 10.48 14.85 0.02
N VAL A 32 9.31 14.71 0.65
CA VAL A 32 8.64 13.42 0.83
C VAL A 32 7.60 13.22 -0.25
N ASP A 33 7.70 12.09 -0.93
CA ASP A 33 6.68 11.56 -1.81
C ASP A 33 6.03 10.35 -1.15
N VAL A 34 4.73 10.17 -1.34
CA VAL A 34 4.00 9.03 -0.77
C VAL A 34 3.20 8.33 -1.84
N THR A 35 3.45 7.04 -2.02
CA THR A 35 2.57 6.18 -2.81
C THR A 35 1.44 5.69 -1.90
N THR A 36 0.21 6.01 -2.26
CA THR A 36 -0.98 5.60 -1.53
C THR A 36 -1.65 4.45 -2.26
N SER A 37 -1.54 3.25 -1.74
CA SER A 37 -2.12 2.04 -2.31
C SER A 37 -3.50 1.72 -1.74
N SER A 38 -3.76 2.09 -0.49
CA SER A 38 -5.06 1.97 0.17
C SER A 38 -5.18 3.00 1.30
N LEU A 39 -6.33 3.03 1.97
CA LEU A 39 -6.58 3.94 3.09
C LEU A 39 -5.48 3.88 4.17
N THR A 40 -5.02 2.69 4.46
CA THR A 40 -4.00 2.45 5.50
C THR A 40 -2.63 2.09 4.94
N PHE A 41 -2.55 1.63 3.69
CA PHE A 41 -1.30 1.23 3.08
C PHE A 41 -0.68 2.37 2.26
N LYS A 42 0.33 2.99 2.84
CA LYS A 42 1.07 4.13 2.28
C LYS A 42 2.56 3.89 2.42
N THR A 43 3.30 4.13 1.36
CA THR A 43 4.76 3.98 1.35
C THR A 43 5.42 5.32 1.08
N PRO A 44 6.06 5.93 2.08
CA PRO A 44 6.82 7.14 1.89
C PRO A 44 8.19 6.85 1.27
N THR A 45 8.71 7.85 0.62
CA THR A 45 10.09 7.90 0.14
C THR A 45 10.58 9.34 0.14
N THR A 46 11.88 9.54 0.08
CA THR A 46 12.44 10.87 -0.11
C THR A 46 13.23 10.96 -1.41
N ARG A 47 13.38 12.19 -1.92
CA ARG A 47 14.19 12.50 -3.10
C ARG A 47 13.75 11.80 -4.39
N GLY A 48 12.46 11.57 -4.58
CA GLY A 48 11.89 11.12 -5.84
C GLY A 48 12.06 9.63 -6.18
N PHE A 49 12.54 8.80 -5.27
CA PHE A 49 12.65 7.34 -5.50
C PHE A 49 11.38 6.62 -5.07
N ASN A 50 10.30 6.89 -5.77
CA ASN A 50 8.97 6.43 -5.38
C ASN A 50 8.64 5.02 -5.92
N GLY A 51 7.86 4.25 -5.11
CA GLY A 51 7.39 2.92 -5.46
C GLY A 51 6.49 2.33 -4.36
N SER A 52 5.59 1.41 -4.73
CA SER A 52 4.62 0.80 -3.81
C SER A 52 5.24 -0.16 -2.77
N GLY A 53 6.44 -0.66 -3.02
CA GLY A 53 7.17 -1.52 -2.08
C GLY A 53 8.59 -1.00 -1.90
N ASN A 54 8.77 0.05 -1.10
CA ASN A 54 10.06 0.70 -0.94
C ASN A 54 10.93 0.02 0.13
N THR A 55 11.77 -0.91 -0.30
CA THR A 55 12.75 -1.62 0.55
C THR A 55 13.96 -0.75 0.94
N ARG A 56 14.01 0.50 0.45
CA ARG A 56 15.13 1.43 0.68
C ARG A 56 14.79 2.56 1.64
N PHE A 57 13.62 2.48 2.26
CA PHE A 57 13.13 3.43 3.24
C PHE A 57 12.87 2.71 4.56
N ASN A 58 13.58 3.08 5.61
CA ASN A 58 13.42 2.48 6.93
C ASN A 58 12.34 3.19 7.73
N GLN A 59 11.57 2.42 8.50
CA GLN A 59 10.71 2.93 9.54
C GLN A 59 11.03 2.22 10.85
N LEU A 60 11.40 3.00 11.86
CA LEU A 60 11.73 2.48 13.18
C LEU A 60 10.74 3.04 14.22
N VAL A 61 10.25 2.16 15.06
CA VAL A 61 9.39 2.52 16.20
C VAL A 61 10.15 2.22 17.49
N ASP A 62 10.42 3.25 18.28
CA ASP A 62 11.26 3.15 19.49
C ASP A 62 12.62 2.44 19.25
N GLY A 63 13.19 2.64 18.07
CA GLY A 63 14.46 2.03 17.65
C GLY A 63 14.34 0.61 17.09
N MET A 64 13.15 0.02 17.05
CA MET A 64 12.89 -1.28 16.44
C MET A 64 12.42 -1.12 15.00
N ASP A 65 12.88 -2.01 14.13
CA ASP A 65 12.45 -2.06 12.74
C ASP A 65 10.95 -2.41 12.65
N ASN A 66 10.20 -1.56 11.94
CA ASN A 66 8.75 -1.68 11.77
C ASN A 66 8.37 -2.13 10.35
N GLN A 67 9.16 -2.99 9.75
CA GLN A 67 8.84 -3.60 8.47
C GLN A 67 7.82 -4.73 8.63
N ALA A 68 6.98 -4.90 7.62
CA ALA A 68 6.05 -6.02 7.59
C ALA A 68 6.81 -7.34 7.38
N PRO A 69 6.56 -8.37 8.20
CA PRO A 69 7.19 -9.67 8.02
C PRO A 69 6.96 -10.22 6.62
N GLY A 70 8.03 -10.66 5.96
CA GLY A 70 8.01 -11.23 4.62
C GLY A 70 7.94 -10.22 3.46
N LEU A 71 7.63 -8.94 3.71
CA LEU A 71 7.58 -7.91 2.68
C LEU A 71 8.85 -7.07 2.59
N SER A 72 9.65 -7.02 3.65
CA SER A 72 10.90 -6.26 3.76
C SER A 72 10.76 -4.75 3.46
N PHE A 73 9.57 -4.18 3.71
CA PHE A 73 9.33 -2.74 3.67
C PHE A 73 8.25 -2.33 4.68
N SER A 74 8.20 -1.05 5.02
CA SER A 74 7.23 -0.52 5.98
C SER A 74 5.85 -0.40 5.34
N VAL A 75 4.81 -0.70 6.13
CA VAL A 75 3.41 -0.64 5.71
C VAL A 75 2.67 0.51 6.40
N ALA A 76 3.33 1.64 6.51
CA ALA A 76 2.81 2.85 7.14
C ALA A 76 2.35 2.62 8.60
N SER A 77 1.10 2.99 8.89
CA SER A 77 0.51 2.86 10.22
C SER A 77 -0.28 1.56 10.43
N ILE A 78 -0.24 0.60 9.50
CA ILE A 78 -0.94 -0.69 9.69
C ILE A 78 -0.37 -1.43 10.89
N ILE A 79 0.95 -1.44 11.02
CA ILE A 79 1.68 -2.00 12.15
C ILE A 79 2.33 -0.83 12.91
N GLY A 80 2.34 -0.86 14.21
CA GLY A 80 3.04 0.13 15.02
C GLY A 80 2.13 0.86 16.01
N LEU A 81 2.44 2.13 16.27
CA LEU A 81 1.80 2.92 17.31
C LEU A 81 0.41 3.41 16.89
N SER A 82 -0.47 3.53 17.86
CA SER A 82 -1.69 4.33 17.72
C SER A 82 -1.37 5.83 17.79
N GLU A 83 -2.20 6.67 17.18
CA GLU A 83 -2.01 8.12 17.16
C GLU A 83 -1.81 8.72 18.56
N LEU A 84 -2.55 8.24 19.54
CA LEU A 84 -2.45 8.74 20.91
C LEU A 84 -1.13 8.43 21.60
N ASP A 85 -0.41 7.40 21.14
CA ASP A 85 0.86 6.99 21.74
C ASP A 85 2.08 7.57 21.02
N VAL A 86 1.92 8.27 19.91
CA VAL A 86 3.03 8.95 19.22
C VAL A 86 3.42 10.22 19.98
N ASP A 87 4.68 10.32 20.39
CA ASP A 87 5.26 11.52 21.00
C ASP A 87 5.84 12.46 19.94
N ASN A 88 6.62 11.90 19.03
CA ASN A 88 7.18 12.64 17.90
C ASN A 88 7.55 11.69 16.76
N MET A 89 7.69 12.27 15.57
CA MET A 89 8.28 11.63 14.41
C MET A 89 9.45 12.45 13.91
N GLU A 90 10.52 11.80 13.50
CA GLU A 90 11.71 12.43 12.93
C GLU A 90 12.03 11.77 11.60
N LEU A 91 12.13 12.58 10.56
CA LEU A 91 12.50 12.15 9.23
C LEU A 91 13.93 12.55 8.92
N LEU A 92 14.74 11.55 8.64
CA LEU A 92 16.08 11.73 8.09
C LEU A 92 15.99 11.53 6.58
N SER A 93 16.05 12.60 5.81
CA SER A 93 15.94 12.56 4.36
C SER A 93 17.22 12.09 3.69
N GLY A 94 17.12 11.10 2.81
CA GLY A 94 18.24 10.56 2.05
C GLY A 94 19.01 9.46 2.77
N ALA A 95 20.27 9.28 2.42
CA ALA A 95 21.07 8.16 2.91
C ALA A 95 21.38 8.29 4.41
N SER A 96 20.85 7.38 5.20
CA SER A 96 21.07 7.26 6.65
C SER A 96 21.51 5.84 7.05
N SER A 97 21.89 5.02 6.08
CA SER A 97 22.23 3.61 6.26
C SER A 97 23.41 3.37 7.21
N ALA A 98 24.33 4.31 7.31
CA ALA A 98 25.45 4.23 8.27
C ALA A 98 24.99 4.19 9.74
N LEU A 99 23.82 4.77 10.05
CA LEU A 99 23.26 4.83 11.40
C LEU A 99 22.12 3.81 11.62
N TYR A 100 21.33 3.53 10.57
CA TYR A 100 20.07 2.80 10.70
C TYR A 100 19.97 1.56 9.80
N GLY A 101 21.08 1.11 9.25
CA GLY A 101 21.16 -0.12 8.46
C GLY A 101 20.85 0.05 6.96
N ALA A 102 21.00 -1.04 6.22
CA ALA A 102 21.03 -1.06 4.76
C ALA A 102 19.76 -0.50 4.08
N GLY A 103 18.60 -0.60 4.70
CA GLY A 103 17.35 -0.06 4.15
C GLY A 103 17.27 1.48 4.16
N GLY A 104 18.10 2.19 4.91
CA GLY A 104 18.09 3.65 5.03
C GLY A 104 18.75 4.40 3.86
N MET A 105 18.54 3.97 2.62
CA MET A 105 19.11 4.63 1.44
C MET A 105 18.29 5.84 0.99
N ASN A 106 16.98 5.74 1.05
CA ASN A 106 16.04 6.79 0.61
C ASN A 106 15.41 7.57 1.77
N GLY A 107 15.85 7.32 2.99
CA GLY A 107 15.38 7.96 4.19
C GLY A 107 15.08 6.99 5.32
N THR A 108 14.97 7.56 6.51
CA THR A 108 14.57 6.82 7.72
C THR A 108 13.57 7.65 8.49
N LEU A 109 12.42 7.06 8.78
CA LEU A 109 11.40 7.63 9.65
C LEU A 109 11.52 7.00 11.04
N LEU A 110 11.80 7.82 12.02
CA LEU A 110 11.83 7.45 13.44
C LEU A 110 10.52 7.85 14.07
N ILE A 111 9.81 6.92 14.69
CA ILE A 111 8.58 7.18 15.42
C ILE A 111 8.82 6.84 16.88
N ASN A 112 8.71 7.83 17.74
CA ASN A 112 8.94 7.65 19.16
C ASN A 112 7.61 7.65 19.92
N SER A 113 7.46 6.68 20.81
CA SER A 113 6.25 6.53 21.62
C SER A 113 6.29 7.36 22.90
N LYS A 114 5.13 7.71 23.42
CA LYS A 114 5.00 8.44 24.69
C LYS A 114 5.48 7.61 25.88
N ASN A 115 6.39 8.15 26.64
CA ASN A 115 6.94 7.52 27.83
C ASN A 115 5.87 7.43 28.94
N PRO A 116 5.54 6.23 29.47
CA PRO A 116 4.50 6.06 30.49
C PRO A 116 4.83 6.70 31.85
N PHE A 117 6.10 6.97 32.13
CA PHE A 117 6.48 7.71 33.35
C PHE A 117 6.10 9.19 33.27
N LYS A 118 6.14 9.76 32.06
CA LYS A 118 5.85 11.19 31.83
C LYS A 118 4.38 11.42 31.47
N TYR A 119 3.82 10.60 30.59
CA TYR A 119 2.47 10.74 30.07
C TYR A 119 1.55 9.68 30.67
N GLN A 120 0.94 10.02 31.80
CA GLN A 120 0.05 9.14 32.57
C GLN A 120 -1.43 9.49 32.32
N GLY A 121 -2.31 8.57 32.69
CA GLY A 121 -3.76 8.74 32.62
C GLY A 121 -4.38 8.06 31.41
N LEU A 122 -5.69 8.23 31.30
CA LEU A 122 -6.51 7.75 30.19
C LEU A 122 -6.66 8.85 29.14
N SER A 123 -6.46 8.49 27.88
CA SER A 123 -6.76 9.33 26.73
C SER A 123 -7.60 8.55 25.74
N VAL A 124 -8.61 9.18 25.19
CA VAL A 124 -9.49 8.60 24.17
C VAL A 124 -9.58 9.56 23.00
N LEU A 125 -9.54 9.04 21.80
CA LEU A 125 -9.74 9.79 20.56
C LEU A 125 -10.80 9.05 19.74
N VAL A 126 -11.80 9.80 19.30
CA VAL A 126 -12.86 9.31 18.41
C VAL A 126 -12.86 10.17 17.17
N LYS A 127 -12.62 9.56 16.03
CA LYS A 127 -12.75 10.18 14.72
C LYS A 127 -13.88 9.51 13.96
N GLU A 128 -14.86 10.30 13.60
CA GLU A 128 -16.01 9.87 12.80
C GLU A 128 -16.04 10.67 11.50
N GLY A 129 -16.41 10.01 10.42
CA GLY A 129 -16.46 10.66 9.11
C GLY A 129 -17.26 9.88 8.10
N LEU A 130 -17.29 10.43 6.88
CA LEU A 130 -17.93 9.82 5.73
C LEU A 130 -16.90 9.63 4.61
N MET A 131 -16.86 8.43 4.07
CA MET A 131 -16.10 8.07 2.89
C MET A 131 -17.00 8.15 1.65
N HIS A 132 -16.37 8.33 0.48
CA HIS A 132 -17.05 8.28 -0.83
C HIS A 132 -18.13 9.36 -1.02
N VAL A 133 -17.90 10.53 -0.44
CA VAL A 133 -18.76 11.69 -0.63
C VAL A 133 -18.40 12.39 -1.96
N GLY A 134 -19.40 12.53 -2.84
CA GLY A 134 -19.25 13.25 -4.11
C GLY A 134 -19.72 12.45 -5.32
N SER A 135 -20.05 13.16 -6.40
CA SER A 135 -20.61 12.59 -7.63
C SER A 135 -19.67 11.67 -8.40
N ASN A 136 -18.36 11.77 -8.17
CA ASN A 136 -17.35 10.96 -8.85
C ASN A 136 -16.98 9.68 -8.10
N SER A 137 -17.57 9.43 -6.94
CA SER A 137 -17.29 8.21 -6.18
C SER A 137 -17.88 6.97 -6.88
N GLN A 138 -17.12 5.90 -6.94
CA GLN A 138 -17.57 4.59 -7.47
C GLN A 138 -18.36 3.79 -6.43
N ARG A 139 -18.30 4.18 -5.17
CA ARG A 139 -19.03 3.55 -4.07
C ARG A 139 -20.03 4.51 -3.47
N ALA A 140 -21.09 3.96 -2.91
CA ALA A 140 -22.01 4.73 -2.09
C ALA A 140 -21.31 5.26 -0.84
N ALA A 141 -21.74 6.43 -0.37
CA ALA A 141 -21.25 7.00 0.88
C ALA A 141 -21.33 5.98 2.02
N SER A 142 -20.26 5.91 2.80
CA SER A 142 -20.13 4.94 3.90
C SER A 142 -19.44 5.57 5.10
N PRO A 143 -19.72 5.07 6.31
CA PRO A 143 -19.11 5.61 7.52
C PRO A 143 -17.60 5.28 7.57
N TYR A 144 -16.88 6.17 8.25
CA TYR A 144 -15.50 6.01 8.68
C TYR A 144 -15.47 6.11 10.20
N HIS A 145 -14.91 5.12 10.86
CA HIS A 145 -14.75 5.07 12.31
C HIS A 145 -13.28 4.84 12.63
N ASN A 146 -12.70 5.66 13.50
CA ASN A 146 -11.40 5.39 14.10
C ASN A 146 -11.45 5.74 15.58
N TRP A 147 -11.41 4.73 16.41
CA TRP A 147 -11.46 4.82 17.86
C TRP A 147 -10.15 4.39 18.47
N THR A 148 -9.56 5.28 19.24
CA THR A 148 -8.25 5.04 19.83
C THR A 148 -8.33 5.29 21.33
N MET A 149 -7.74 4.39 22.12
CA MET A 149 -7.60 4.50 23.56
C MET A 149 -6.14 4.30 23.96
N ARG A 150 -5.68 5.11 24.87
CA ARG A 150 -4.39 4.96 25.52
C ARG A 150 -4.54 5.13 27.02
N TRP A 151 -4.05 4.16 27.80
CA TRP A 151 -4.00 4.23 29.24
C TRP A 151 -2.59 3.94 29.72
N ALA A 152 -2.02 4.82 30.55
CA ALA A 152 -0.70 4.64 31.10
C ALA A 152 -0.68 5.01 32.58
N LYS A 153 0.09 4.26 33.35
CA LYS A 153 0.23 4.47 34.80
C LYS A 153 1.66 4.16 35.26
N LYS A 154 2.21 5.07 36.02
CA LYS A 154 3.41 4.86 36.81
C LYS A 154 3.03 4.17 38.11
N VAL A 155 3.58 3.01 38.37
CA VAL A 155 3.35 2.22 39.59
C VAL A 155 4.42 2.54 40.64
N SER A 156 5.66 2.68 40.18
CA SER A 156 6.80 3.04 41.03
C SER A 156 7.81 3.88 40.25
N ASN A 157 8.89 4.29 40.90
CA ASN A 157 9.96 5.02 40.21
C ASN A 157 10.74 4.15 39.20
N LYS A 158 10.56 2.82 39.28
CA LYS A 158 11.24 1.85 38.41
C LYS A 158 10.30 1.11 37.47
N PHE A 159 8.97 1.24 37.67
CA PHE A 159 7.98 0.51 36.91
C PHE A 159 6.79 1.39 36.49
N ALA A 160 6.54 1.41 35.20
CA ALA A 160 5.36 2.00 34.60
C ALA A 160 4.91 1.13 33.42
N PHE A 161 3.62 1.18 33.10
CA PHE A 161 3.08 0.47 31.94
C PHE A 161 2.17 1.39 31.13
N LYS A 162 1.97 1.02 29.88
CA LYS A 162 0.98 1.62 28.99
C LYS A 162 0.26 0.54 28.19
N ILE A 163 -1.02 0.79 27.92
CA ILE A 163 -1.88 -0.04 27.08
C ILE A 163 -2.48 0.87 26.03
N ASN A 164 -2.41 0.44 24.78
CA ASN A 164 -2.99 1.14 23.64
C ASN A 164 -3.91 0.20 22.89
N ALA A 165 -5.02 0.72 22.40
CA ALA A 165 -5.91 0.03 21.47
C ALA A 165 -6.40 1.02 20.42
N GLU A 166 -6.43 0.59 19.17
CA GLU A 166 -7.00 1.35 18.07
C GLU A 166 -7.86 0.43 17.22
N LEU A 167 -9.07 0.86 16.90
CA LEU A 167 -9.98 0.21 15.97
C LEU A 167 -10.31 1.20 14.86
N LEU A 168 -9.89 0.87 13.62
CA LEU A 168 -10.28 1.58 12.42
C LEU A 168 -11.19 0.70 11.59
N GLN A 169 -12.34 1.24 11.18
CA GLN A 169 -13.28 0.58 10.29
C GLN A 169 -13.76 1.56 9.22
N ALA A 170 -13.56 1.22 7.96
CA ALA A 170 -14.00 2.00 6.82
C ALA A 170 -14.15 1.12 5.58
N LYS A 171 -14.77 1.66 4.53
CA LYS A 171 -14.70 1.08 3.18
C LYS A 171 -13.67 1.84 2.37
N ASP A 172 -12.73 1.14 1.78
CA ASP A 172 -11.70 1.74 0.95
C ASP A 172 -12.28 2.28 -0.36
N TRP A 173 -11.55 3.14 -1.05
CA TRP A 173 -11.97 3.64 -2.36
C TRP A 173 -11.89 2.55 -3.43
N GLN A 174 -12.47 2.83 -4.57
CA GLN A 174 -12.41 1.97 -5.74
C GLN A 174 -11.84 2.74 -6.91
N GLY A 175 -10.89 2.14 -7.62
CA GLY A 175 -10.35 2.69 -8.84
C GLY A 175 -11.40 2.78 -9.95
N ARG A 176 -11.25 3.76 -10.85
CA ARG A 176 -12.22 4.08 -11.91
C ARG A 176 -11.65 3.91 -13.32
N ASP A 177 -10.36 3.72 -13.44
CA ASP A 177 -9.72 3.64 -14.75
C ASP A 177 -9.67 2.19 -15.22
N TYR A 178 -10.48 1.86 -16.23
CA TYR A 178 -10.55 0.53 -16.84
C TYR A 178 -10.02 0.55 -18.27
N ARG A 179 -9.25 1.56 -18.64
CA ARG A 179 -8.64 1.64 -19.96
C ARG A 179 -7.58 0.57 -20.13
N ASN A 180 -7.37 0.19 -21.39
CA ASN A 180 -6.34 -0.75 -21.76
C ASN A 180 -4.94 -0.15 -21.62
N TYR A 181 -3.98 -0.95 -21.17
CA TYR A 181 -2.64 -0.52 -20.84
C TYR A 181 -1.59 -1.29 -21.65
N ALA A 182 -0.63 -0.61 -22.21
CA ALA A 182 0.48 -1.24 -22.92
C ALA A 182 1.68 -1.43 -21.99
N ARG A 183 1.84 -2.61 -21.42
CA ARG A 183 2.99 -2.94 -20.54
C ARG A 183 4.34 -2.95 -21.24
N ALA A 184 4.36 -3.25 -22.52
CA ALA A 184 5.59 -3.44 -23.27
C ALA A 184 6.43 -2.17 -23.46
N ALA A 185 5.88 -1.00 -23.12
CA ALA A 185 6.61 0.26 -23.19
C ALA A 185 6.93 0.77 -21.78
N THR A 186 8.20 1.08 -21.55
CA THR A 186 8.60 1.88 -20.39
C THR A 186 7.84 3.20 -20.41
N GLY A 187 6.88 3.36 -19.50
CA GLY A 187 6.12 4.59 -19.39
C GLY A 187 4.60 4.45 -19.39
N GLY A 188 4.08 3.24 -19.57
CA GLY A 188 2.70 2.98 -19.30
C GLY A 188 1.69 3.69 -20.18
N ASN A 189 1.77 3.50 -21.47
CA ASN A 189 0.88 4.15 -22.41
C ASN A 189 -0.49 3.47 -22.42
N VAL A 190 -1.55 4.27 -22.38
CA VAL A 190 -2.91 3.83 -22.66
C VAL A 190 -3.04 3.56 -24.16
N LYS A 191 -3.59 2.41 -24.52
CA LYS A 191 -3.89 2.02 -25.90
C LYS A 191 -5.38 1.79 -26.08
N ALA A 192 -5.84 1.79 -27.32
CA ALA A 192 -7.20 1.43 -27.66
C ALA A 192 -7.47 -0.06 -27.40
N GLY A 193 -8.75 -0.41 -27.20
CA GLY A 193 -9.19 -1.78 -27.02
C GLY A 193 -9.90 -2.01 -25.67
N THR A 194 -10.72 -3.05 -25.66
CA THR A 194 -11.48 -3.51 -24.51
C THR A 194 -11.19 -4.99 -24.28
N ARG A 195 -11.65 -5.56 -23.18
CA ARG A 195 -11.55 -7.00 -22.90
C ARG A 195 -12.08 -7.89 -24.06
N SER A 196 -13.08 -7.40 -24.79
CA SER A 196 -13.67 -8.17 -25.90
C SER A 196 -12.96 -7.94 -27.24
N SER A 197 -12.25 -6.84 -27.41
CA SER A 197 -11.63 -6.47 -28.69
C SER A 197 -10.11 -6.65 -28.75
N ASP A 198 -9.44 -6.74 -27.61
CA ASP A 198 -7.98 -6.91 -27.53
C ASP A 198 -7.64 -8.16 -26.71
N PRO A 199 -7.13 -9.23 -27.33
CA PRO A 199 -6.71 -10.43 -26.62
C PRO A 199 -5.55 -10.19 -25.65
N ASN A 200 -4.81 -9.10 -25.82
CA ASN A 200 -3.75 -8.66 -24.91
C ASN A 200 -4.20 -7.49 -24.03
N PHE A 201 -5.48 -7.47 -23.67
CA PHE A 201 -6.03 -6.44 -22.80
C PHE A 201 -5.40 -6.52 -21.41
N ASP A 202 -4.93 -5.36 -20.93
CA ASP A 202 -4.38 -5.17 -19.59
C ASP A 202 -5.02 -3.93 -18.97
N GLY A 203 -5.98 -4.13 -18.10
CA GLY A 203 -6.75 -3.04 -17.50
C GLY A 203 -5.98 -2.32 -16.39
N ILE A 204 -6.04 -1.00 -16.34
CA ILE A 204 -5.32 -0.20 -15.32
C ILE A 204 -5.81 -0.53 -13.90
N ASN A 205 -7.13 -0.56 -13.67
CA ASN A 205 -7.72 -0.92 -12.38
C ASN A 205 -8.27 -2.37 -12.42
N VAL A 206 -7.44 -3.31 -12.80
CA VAL A 206 -7.77 -4.73 -12.89
C VAL A 206 -6.75 -5.53 -12.08
N TYR A 207 -7.22 -6.46 -11.27
CA TYR A 207 -6.40 -7.27 -10.38
C TYR A 207 -6.16 -8.67 -10.94
N GLY A 208 -5.02 -9.23 -10.62
CA GLY A 208 -4.59 -10.54 -11.08
C GLY A 208 -3.84 -10.49 -12.41
N ASP A 209 -3.17 -11.58 -12.71
CA ASP A 209 -2.37 -11.68 -13.93
C ASP A 209 -3.27 -11.91 -15.14
N GLU A 210 -3.23 -11.00 -16.08
CA GLU A 210 -3.83 -11.15 -17.39
C GLU A 210 -2.81 -11.84 -18.32
N THR A 211 -3.20 -12.92 -18.89
CA THR A 211 -2.38 -13.64 -19.88
C THR A 211 -3.20 -13.97 -21.10
N THR A 212 -2.54 -13.94 -22.24
CA THR A 212 -3.09 -14.43 -23.51
C THR A 212 -2.23 -15.56 -24.01
N ALA A 213 -2.87 -16.66 -24.40
CA ALA A 213 -2.21 -17.77 -25.03
C ALA A 213 -2.91 -18.11 -26.36
N GLU A 214 -2.12 -18.34 -27.39
CA GLU A 214 -2.62 -18.92 -28.62
C GLU A 214 -2.70 -20.45 -28.44
N ILE A 215 -3.94 -20.98 -28.33
CA ILE A 215 -4.18 -22.38 -27.94
C ILE A 215 -3.56 -23.35 -28.92
N ARG A 216 -3.65 -23.09 -30.23
CA ARG A 216 -3.12 -24.00 -31.25
C ARG A 216 -1.62 -24.20 -31.04
N SER A 217 -0.86 -23.14 -30.94
CA SER A 217 0.57 -23.21 -30.68
C SER A 217 0.90 -23.87 -29.33
N ALA A 218 0.12 -23.57 -28.30
CA ALA A 218 0.29 -24.20 -26.99
C ALA A 218 0.06 -25.73 -27.06
N VAL A 219 -0.98 -26.16 -27.73
CA VAL A 219 -1.28 -27.62 -27.92
C VAL A 219 -0.21 -28.27 -28.77
N LEU A 220 0.18 -27.68 -29.91
CA LEU A 220 1.25 -28.21 -30.75
C LEU A 220 2.58 -28.37 -29.99
N ASN A 221 2.92 -27.40 -29.14
CA ASN A 221 4.11 -27.49 -28.29
C ASN A 221 3.96 -28.60 -27.23
N ALA A 222 2.79 -28.76 -26.64
CA ALA A 222 2.54 -29.75 -25.60
C ALA A 222 2.57 -31.19 -26.12
N ILE A 223 2.03 -31.43 -27.33
CA ILE A 223 2.03 -32.78 -27.95
C ILE A 223 3.38 -33.14 -28.59
N GLY A 224 4.26 -32.13 -28.75
CA GLY A 224 5.62 -32.33 -29.25
C GLY A 224 5.76 -32.72 -30.71
N SER A 225 6.97 -32.89 -31.16
CA SER A 225 7.32 -33.26 -32.55
C SER A 225 6.95 -34.72 -32.91
N THR A 226 6.65 -35.54 -31.92
CA THR A 226 6.32 -36.98 -32.09
C THR A 226 4.83 -37.25 -32.31
N ALA A 227 3.97 -36.22 -32.27
CA ALA A 227 2.56 -36.35 -32.50
C ALA A 227 2.27 -36.92 -33.92
N ALA A 228 1.22 -37.77 -34.01
CA ALA A 228 0.78 -38.32 -35.29
C ALA A 228 0.44 -37.20 -36.28
N PRO A 229 0.87 -37.28 -37.54
CA PRO A 229 0.71 -36.19 -38.52
C PRO A 229 -0.75 -35.76 -38.72
N PHE A 230 -1.73 -36.68 -38.59
CA PHE A 230 -3.13 -36.34 -38.70
C PHE A 230 -3.63 -35.44 -37.56
N LEU A 231 -3.11 -35.66 -36.35
CA LEU A 231 -3.46 -34.84 -35.18
C LEU A 231 -2.91 -33.42 -35.32
N LYS A 232 -1.69 -33.29 -35.82
CA LYS A 232 -1.09 -32.01 -36.13
C LYS A 232 -1.86 -31.24 -37.19
N ASN A 233 -2.22 -31.92 -38.32
CA ASN A 233 -3.03 -31.34 -39.38
C ASN A 233 -4.43 -30.93 -38.85
N PHE A 234 -5.06 -31.77 -38.03
CA PHE A 234 -6.33 -31.41 -37.40
C PHE A 234 -6.24 -30.14 -36.58
N ILE A 235 -5.22 -30.03 -35.72
CA ILE A 235 -4.99 -28.84 -34.89
C ILE A 235 -4.68 -27.60 -35.74
N ASP A 236 -3.87 -27.76 -36.80
CA ASP A 236 -3.54 -26.67 -37.72
C ASP A 236 -4.73 -26.15 -38.52
N THR A 237 -5.77 -26.99 -38.73
CA THR A 237 -7.00 -26.59 -39.42
C THR A 237 -8.10 -26.08 -38.50
N LEU A 238 -7.96 -26.20 -37.20
CA LEU A 238 -8.91 -25.65 -36.24
C LEU A 238 -9.14 -24.14 -36.52
N ASN A 239 -10.39 -23.73 -36.44
CA ASN A 239 -10.81 -22.37 -36.74
C ASN A 239 -10.39 -21.88 -38.14
N GLY A 240 -10.35 -22.77 -39.14
CA GLY A 240 -9.92 -22.44 -40.50
C GLY A 240 -8.44 -21.99 -40.61
N GLY A 241 -7.60 -22.43 -39.71
CA GLY A 241 -6.20 -22.04 -39.64
C GLY A 241 -5.95 -20.68 -38.94
N ALA A 242 -7.01 -19.95 -38.54
CA ALA A 242 -6.87 -18.72 -37.80
C ALA A 242 -6.44 -18.97 -36.34
N ALA A 243 -5.73 -18.02 -35.77
CA ALA A 243 -5.31 -18.09 -34.38
C ALA A 243 -6.49 -18.16 -33.40
N ILE A 244 -6.39 -19.05 -32.42
CA ILE A 244 -7.37 -19.20 -31.34
C ILE A 244 -6.72 -18.64 -30.07
N ASN A 245 -7.00 -17.39 -29.80
CA ASN A 245 -6.48 -16.74 -28.60
C ASN A 245 -7.44 -16.90 -27.44
N VAL A 246 -6.92 -17.37 -26.31
CA VAL A 246 -7.64 -17.43 -25.04
C VAL A 246 -6.95 -16.48 -24.07
N SER A 247 -7.71 -15.52 -23.60
CA SER A 247 -7.26 -14.55 -22.63
C SER A 247 -7.80 -14.88 -21.25
N ARG A 248 -6.94 -14.97 -20.26
CA ARG A 248 -7.33 -14.89 -18.87
C ARG A 248 -7.37 -13.42 -18.50
N THR A 249 -8.57 -12.91 -18.28
CA THR A 249 -8.75 -11.53 -17.82
C THR A 249 -8.61 -11.45 -16.31
N GLY A 250 -7.98 -10.40 -15.81
CA GLY A 250 -7.99 -10.06 -14.41
C GLY A 250 -9.38 -9.67 -13.89
N TYR A 251 -9.47 -9.40 -12.62
CA TYR A 251 -10.71 -9.05 -11.93
C TYR A 251 -10.76 -7.55 -11.64
N THR A 252 -11.90 -6.93 -11.84
CA THR A 252 -12.12 -5.56 -11.38
C THR A 252 -12.25 -5.53 -9.85
N GLU A 253 -12.00 -4.40 -9.24
CA GLU A 253 -12.21 -4.25 -7.80
C GLU A 253 -13.62 -4.65 -7.34
N LYS A 254 -14.64 -4.43 -8.17
CA LYS A 254 -16.01 -4.82 -7.86
C LYS A 254 -16.17 -6.33 -7.75
N GLU A 255 -15.41 -7.11 -8.49
CA GLU A 255 -15.47 -8.58 -8.52
C GLU A 255 -14.66 -9.23 -7.41
N VAL A 256 -13.57 -8.61 -6.98
CA VAL A 256 -12.64 -9.21 -5.98
C VAL A 256 -12.90 -8.77 -4.55
N THR A 257 -13.87 -7.89 -4.30
CA THR A 257 -13.82 -7.10 -3.10
C THR A 257 -14.44 -7.69 -1.86
N ASN A 258 -13.64 -7.62 -0.81
CA ASN A 258 -14.09 -7.09 0.46
C ASN A 258 -13.54 -5.66 0.63
N PRO A 259 -14.31 -4.59 0.39
CA PRO A 259 -13.85 -3.21 0.51
C PRO A 259 -13.64 -2.75 1.96
N ASN A 260 -13.92 -3.61 2.92
CA ASN A 260 -13.87 -3.26 4.32
C ASN A 260 -12.41 -3.24 4.78
N THR A 261 -11.95 -2.07 5.16
CA THR A 261 -10.71 -1.92 5.93
C THR A 261 -11.08 -1.98 7.41
N VAL A 262 -10.62 -3.01 8.08
CA VAL A 262 -10.70 -3.13 9.54
C VAL A 262 -9.28 -3.31 10.04
N ASN A 263 -8.81 -2.39 10.85
CA ASN A 263 -7.51 -2.45 11.48
C ASN A 263 -7.67 -2.36 13.00
N PHE A 264 -7.13 -3.34 13.70
CA PHE A 264 -7.07 -3.37 15.15
C PHE A 264 -5.62 -3.41 15.60
N LYS A 265 -5.25 -2.49 16.48
CA LYS A 265 -3.90 -2.38 17.07
C LYS A 265 -3.95 -2.37 18.57
#